data_2a489b5412f8a7a30b025b29cb291f9b
#
_entry.id   2a489b5412f8a7a30b025b29cb291f9b
#
_cell.length_a   1.000
_cell.length_b   1.000
_cell.length_c   1.000
_cell.angle_alpha   90.00
_cell.angle_beta   90.00
_cell.angle_gamma   90.00
#
_symmetry.space_group_name_H-M   'P 1'
#
loop_
_entity.id
_entity.type
_entity.pdbx_description
1 polymer ?
#
loop_
_entity_poly.entity_id
_entity_poly.type
_entity_poly.pdbx_seq_one_letter_code
_entity_poly.pdbx_strand_id
1 'polypeptide(L)'
;MRLKLVRFALAGLLVCGILAVQASAQNPDTMMPEQSAAKAKQILSDLINARGGAGYKEAVEGECHGTRAQFGHNGEVTGYVGFTDYRRYPDKARLEYAAKSHNLKSIINTVIGVDGLDWSHGGVIIALYNGDHGWTLDRGGVTELPVTAVAEFQEQVKRNIDNVLRVRLKEPGWNYRYGGSDTVDLKEVDWVELTDSEERTFRLAVDHSTRLLVRSVVTTNNEETHERDDDVSIYTNYQLKDTVWTPMQITRDHNGRRAAQFFYDSCGFNPHFPGDFFDKSSLEKKTAEAGAKKNKNDKN
;
A
#
# COMPACT_ATOMS: atom_id res chain seq x y z
N MET A 1 73.02 57.79 9.02
CA MET A 1 73.19 56.39 9.38
C MET A 1 71.92 55.87 10.11
N ARG A 2 71.01 55.23 9.43
CA ARG A 2 69.97 54.34 9.95
C ARG A 2 69.13 53.82 8.74
N LEU A 3 69.33 52.55 8.49
CA LEU A 3 68.66 51.77 7.46
C LEU A 3 67.16 51.60 7.85
N LYS A 4 66.23 51.94 6.98
CA LYS A 4 64.77 51.57 7.14
C LYS A 4 64.47 50.39 6.26
N LEU A 5 64.23 49.24 6.89
CA LEU A 5 63.68 48.07 6.27
C LEU A 5 62.20 48.34 5.89
N VAL A 6 61.91 48.23 4.63
CA VAL A 6 60.49 48.18 4.13
C VAL A 6 60.03 46.71 4.08
N ARG A 7 59.09 46.36 4.91
CA ARG A 7 58.39 45.04 4.86
C ARG A 7 57.23 45.12 3.89
N PHE A 8 57.35 44.43 2.79
CA PHE A 8 56.22 44.16 1.92
C PHE A 8 55.39 43.02 2.52
N ALA A 9 54.13 43.32 2.94
CA ALA A 9 53.14 42.32 3.29
C ALA A 9 52.40 41.91 2.02
N LEU A 10 52.63 40.69 1.54
CA LEU A 10 51.82 40.05 0.52
C LEU A 10 50.53 39.56 1.19
N ALA A 11 49.42 40.25 0.92
CA ALA A 11 48.10 39.74 1.26
C ALA A 11 47.65 38.77 0.15
N GLY A 12 47.76 37.50 0.44
CA GLY A 12 47.18 36.45 -0.41
C GLY A 12 45.66 36.41 -0.25
N LEU A 13 44.92 36.88 -1.26
CA LEU A 13 43.48 36.71 -1.34
C LEU A 13 43.19 35.23 -1.69
N LEU A 14 42.79 34.46 -0.68
CA LEU A 14 42.26 33.11 -0.87
C LEU A 14 40.80 33.26 -1.33
N VAL A 15 40.56 33.23 -2.64
CA VAL A 15 39.19 33.15 -3.20
C VAL A 15 38.72 31.70 -3.04
N CYS A 16 38.04 31.40 -1.92
CA CYS A 16 37.26 30.20 -1.76
C CYS A 16 36.02 30.27 -2.66
N GLY A 17 36.15 29.75 -3.88
CA GLY A 17 35.00 29.54 -4.76
C GLY A 17 34.06 28.51 -4.15
N ILE A 18 33.02 28.97 -3.44
CA ILE A 18 31.90 28.13 -3.05
C ILE A 18 31.14 27.82 -4.36
N LEU A 19 31.41 26.66 -4.94
CA LEU A 19 30.54 26.05 -5.93
C LEU A 19 29.20 25.67 -5.22
N ALA A 20 28.30 26.63 -5.10
CA ALA A 20 26.95 26.36 -4.81
C ALA A 20 26.40 25.54 -6.00
N VAL A 21 26.36 24.23 -5.86
CA VAL A 21 25.57 23.35 -6.74
C VAL A 21 24.12 23.78 -6.49
N GLN A 22 23.64 24.70 -7.32
CA GLN A 22 22.20 24.97 -7.39
C GLN A 22 21.58 23.67 -7.86
N ALA A 23 20.92 22.95 -6.98
CA ALA A 23 19.95 21.93 -7.32
C ALA A 23 18.76 22.65 -7.98
N SER A 24 18.93 23.06 -9.24
CA SER A 24 17.82 23.52 -10.05
C SER A 24 16.86 22.34 -10.16
N ALA A 25 15.63 22.52 -9.70
CA ALA A 25 14.55 21.57 -9.95
C ALA A 25 14.53 21.32 -11.46
N GLN A 26 15.01 20.13 -11.86
CA GLN A 26 15.05 19.78 -13.28
C GLN A 26 13.62 19.65 -13.78
N ASN A 27 13.25 20.51 -14.73
CA ASN A 27 11.94 20.42 -15.37
C ASN A 27 11.83 19.02 -16.03
N PRO A 28 10.89 18.17 -15.61
CA PRO A 28 10.76 16.80 -16.12
C PRO A 28 10.53 16.77 -17.63
N ASP A 29 9.88 17.78 -18.20
CA ASP A 29 9.53 17.85 -19.62
C ASP A 29 10.73 18.19 -20.53
N THR A 30 11.86 18.64 -19.95
CA THR A 30 13.09 18.94 -20.68
C THR A 30 14.14 17.83 -20.56
N MET A 31 13.87 16.80 -19.77
CA MET A 31 14.81 15.68 -19.61
C MET A 31 14.73 14.71 -20.80
N MET A 32 15.89 14.20 -21.22
CA MET A 32 15.90 13.09 -22.18
C MET A 32 15.23 11.85 -21.57
N PRO A 33 14.46 11.05 -22.36
CA PRO A 33 13.72 9.90 -21.84
C PRO A 33 14.56 8.93 -21.02
N GLU A 34 15.80 8.64 -21.46
CA GLU A 34 16.69 7.72 -20.74
C GLU A 34 17.15 8.29 -19.39
N GLN A 35 17.41 9.60 -19.31
CA GLN A 35 17.78 10.28 -18.07
C GLN A 35 16.60 10.32 -17.09
N SER A 36 15.40 10.60 -17.59
CA SER A 36 14.15 10.58 -16.83
C SER A 36 13.89 9.18 -16.26
N ALA A 37 14.02 8.15 -17.08
CA ALA A 37 13.86 6.76 -16.65
C ALA A 37 14.92 6.35 -15.60
N ALA A 38 16.17 6.75 -15.79
CA ALA A 38 17.25 6.46 -14.84
C ALA A 38 16.99 7.13 -13.48
N LYS A 39 16.55 8.40 -13.47
CA LYS A 39 16.20 9.15 -12.26
C LYS A 39 15.00 8.51 -11.55
N ALA A 40 13.95 8.13 -12.28
CA ALA A 40 12.80 7.43 -11.72
C ALA A 40 13.19 6.10 -11.04
N LYS A 41 14.03 5.30 -11.70
CA LYS A 41 14.54 4.04 -11.13
C LYS A 41 15.40 4.27 -9.87
N GLN A 42 16.19 5.35 -9.84
CA GLN A 42 16.97 5.70 -8.64
C GLN A 42 16.04 6.03 -7.47
N ILE A 43 15.02 6.87 -7.68
CA ILE A 43 14.06 7.24 -6.63
C ILE A 43 13.31 6.01 -6.11
N LEU A 44 12.92 5.07 -6.99
CA LEU A 44 12.30 3.81 -6.57
C LEU A 44 13.25 2.93 -5.75
N SER A 45 14.52 2.88 -6.14
CA SER A 45 15.54 2.17 -5.36
C SER A 45 15.70 2.78 -3.97
N ASP A 46 15.74 4.11 -3.88
CA ASP A 46 15.84 4.84 -2.61
C ASP A 46 14.61 4.60 -1.74
N LEU A 47 13.38 4.61 -2.32
CA LEU A 47 12.13 4.27 -1.64
C LEU A 47 12.19 2.85 -1.06
N ILE A 48 12.58 1.87 -1.86
CA ILE A 48 12.68 0.47 -1.42
C ILE A 48 13.71 0.34 -0.28
N ASN A 49 14.85 1.02 -0.41
CA ASN A 49 15.89 1.02 0.63
C ASN A 49 15.39 1.70 1.93
N ALA A 50 14.70 2.82 1.82
CA ALA A 50 14.08 3.52 2.95
C ALA A 50 13.00 2.68 3.65
N ARG A 51 12.26 1.85 2.88
CA ARG A 51 11.26 0.91 3.42
C ARG A 51 11.88 -0.27 4.18
N GLY A 52 13.20 -0.50 4.08
CA GLY A 52 13.93 -1.59 4.74
C GLY A 52 14.82 -2.42 3.82
N GLY A 53 14.99 -2.03 2.56
CA GLY A 53 15.92 -2.63 1.61
C GLY A 53 15.64 -4.12 1.34
N ALA A 54 16.61 -4.98 1.67
CA ALA A 54 16.47 -6.42 1.54
C ALA A 54 15.33 -6.97 2.42
N GLY A 55 15.25 -6.54 3.69
CA GLY A 55 14.19 -6.95 4.60
C GLY A 55 12.79 -6.61 4.09
N TYR A 56 12.62 -5.44 3.44
CA TYR A 56 11.35 -5.11 2.79
C TYR A 56 11.02 -6.04 1.64
N LYS A 57 11.99 -6.38 0.78
CA LYS A 57 11.79 -7.27 -0.38
C LYS A 57 11.53 -8.72 0.04
N GLU A 58 12.16 -9.17 1.12
CA GLU A 58 12.06 -10.53 1.65
C GLU A 58 10.83 -10.72 2.56
N ALA A 59 10.19 -9.64 2.98
CA ALA A 59 8.95 -9.68 3.74
C ALA A 59 7.77 -10.09 2.83
N VAL A 60 7.73 -11.38 2.47
CA VAL A 60 6.72 -11.95 1.56
C VAL A 60 5.41 -12.29 2.26
N GLU A 61 5.41 -12.34 3.58
CA GLU A 61 4.21 -12.50 4.40
C GLU A 61 4.02 -11.28 5.29
N GLY A 62 2.77 -10.96 5.59
CA GLY A 62 2.40 -9.87 6.49
C GLY A 62 1.12 -10.16 7.24
N GLU A 63 1.05 -9.69 8.48
CA GLU A 63 -0.14 -9.70 9.32
C GLU A 63 -0.31 -8.31 9.91
N CYS A 64 -1.46 -7.67 9.67
CA CYS A 64 -1.79 -6.38 10.25
C CYS A 64 -3.17 -6.41 10.90
N HIS A 65 -3.26 -5.85 12.11
CA HIS A 65 -4.51 -5.65 12.83
C HIS A 65 -4.85 -4.16 12.84
N GLY A 66 -6.12 -3.82 12.79
CA GLY A 66 -6.53 -2.43 12.83
C GLY A 66 -8.02 -2.20 12.73
N THR A 67 -8.36 -0.94 12.49
CA THR A 67 -9.73 -0.48 12.27
C THR A 67 -9.84 0.22 10.92
N ARG A 68 -10.88 -0.10 10.17
CA ARG A 68 -11.24 0.56 8.92
C ARG A 68 -12.46 1.45 9.15
N ALA A 69 -12.34 2.73 8.79
CA ALA A 69 -13.48 3.62 8.61
C ALA A 69 -14.00 3.51 7.18
N GLN A 70 -15.31 3.44 7.04
CA GLN A 70 -16.03 3.43 5.77
C GLN A 70 -16.75 4.76 5.57
N PHE A 71 -16.81 5.24 4.33
CA PHE A 71 -17.41 6.52 3.97
C PHE A 71 -18.59 6.32 3.02
N GLY A 72 -19.61 7.13 3.17
CA GLY A 72 -20.74 7.22 2.26
C GLY A 72 -20.48 8.13 1.06
N HIS A 73 -21.47 8.24 0.18
CA HIS A 73 -21.35 9.02 -1.05
C HIS A 73 -21.10 10.52 -0.85
N ASN A 74 -21.54 11.08 0.27
CA ASN A 74 -21.36 12.49 0.65
C ASN A 74 -20.11 12.71 1.55
N GLY A 75 -19.28 11.64 1.73
CA GLY A 75 -18.03 11.72 2.48
C GLY A 75 -18.17 11.61 4.00
N GLU A 76 -19.38 11.34 4.52
CA GLU A 76 -19.58 11.04 5.94
C GLU A 76 -19.08 9.64 6.30
N VAL A 77 -18.63 9.47 7.54
CA VAL A 77 -18.27 8.17 8.07
C VAL A 77 -19.53 7.36 8.33
N THR A 78 -19.70 6.24 7.63
CA THR A 78 -20.84 5.33 7.79
C THR A 78 -20.63 4.27 8.87
N GLY A 79 -19.39 4.02 9.26
CA GLY A 79 -19.05 3.11 10.36
C GLY A 79 -17.58 2.75 10.43
N TYR A 80 -17.28 1.96 11.47
CA TYR A 80 -15.96 1.43 11.73
C TYR A 80 -16.02 -0.10 11.86
N VAL A 81 -15.04 -0.79 11.31
CA VAL A 81 -14.91 -2.24 11.42
C VAL A 81 -13.49 -2.62 11.81
N GLY A 82 -13.34 -3.44 12.86
CA GLY A 82 -12.08 -4.06 13.19
C GLY A 82 -11.74 -5.15 12.19
N PHE A 83 -10.49 -5.21 11.77
CA PHE A 83 -10.03 -6.19 10.79
C PHE A 83 -8.66 -6.76 11.15
N THR A 84 -8.38 -7.94 10.61
CA THR A 84 -7.03 -8.49 10.47
C THR A 84 -6.80 -8.81 9.00
N ASP A 85 -5.69 -8.31 8.47
CA ASP A 85 -5.26 -8.51 7.08
C ASP A 85 -4.02 -9.40 7.09
N TYR A 86 -4.16 -10.62 6.58
CA TYR A 86 -3.07 -11.55 6.36
C TYR A 86 -2.76 -11.62 4.88
N ARG A 87 -1.49 -11.50 4.53
CA ARG A 87 -1.03 -11.51 3.14
C ARG A 87 0.16 -12.43 2.95
N ARG A 88 0.16 -13.13 1.80
CA ARG A 88 1.34 -13.75 1.22
C ARG A 88 1.43 -13.30 -0.23
N TYR A 89 2.43 -12.47 -0.48
CA TYR A 89 2.65 -11.95 -1.83
C TYR A 89 3.02 -13.09 -2.81
N PRO A 90 2.59 -12.98 -4.10
CA PRO A 90 1.90 -11.83 -4.69
C PRO A 90 0.38 -11.80 -4.49
N ASP A 91 -0.31 -12.93 -4.37
CA ASP A 91 -1.71 -13.10 -4.73
C ASP A 91 -2.56 -13.84 -3.68
N LYS A 92 -2.08 -13.95 -2.42
CA LYS A 92 -2.85 -14.56 -1.35
C LYS A 92 -3.21 -13.54 -0.29
N ALA A 93 -4.47 -13.52 0.08
CA ALA A 93 -4.99 -12.68 1.14
C ALA A 93 -6.05 -13.41 1.98
N ARG A 94 -6.04 -13.13 3.27
CA ARG A 94 -7.08 -13.54 4.19
C ARG A 94 -7.47 -12.34 5.03
N LEU A 95 -8.70 -11.89 4.89
CA LEU A 95 -9.25 -10.73 5.56
C LEU A 95 -10.26 -11.22 6.59
N GLU A 96 -10.00 -10.99 7.86
CA GLU A 96 -10.90 -11.35 8.96
C GLU A 96 -11.53 -10.07 9.51
N TYR A 97 -12.85 -10.00 9.55
CA TYR A 97 -13.62 -8.89 10.07
C TYR A 97 -14.38 -9.31 11.33
N ALA A 98 -14.19 -8.55 12.42
CA ALA A 98 -14.93 -8.77 13.66
C ALA A 98 -16.25 -8.01 13.64
N ALA A 99 -17.35 -8.72 13.53
CA ALA A 99 -18.69 -8.13 13.58
C ALA A 99 -19.11 -7.90 15.04
N LYS A 100 -19.01 -6.67 15.54
CA LYS A 100 -19.48 -6.30 16.88
C LYS A 100 -20.85 -5.61 16.89
N SER A 101 -21.45 -5.27 15.75
CA SER A 101 -22.65 -4.45 15.65
C SER A 101 -23.54 -4.81 14.46
N HIS A 102 -24.86 -4.68 14.63
CA HIS A 102 -25.90 -4.94 13.62
C HIS A 102 -25.83 -3.99 12.40
N ASN A 103 -25.23 -2.80 12.54
CA ASN A 103 -25.12 -1.81 11.47
C ASN A 103 -23.97 -2.10 10.48
N LEU A 104 -23.22 -3.17 10.69
CA LEU A 104 -22.06 -3.53 9.89
C LEU A 104 -22.38 -4.29 8.60
N LYS A 105 -23.62 -4.76 8.41
CA LYS A 105 -24.02 -5.55 7.22
C LYS A 105 -23.64 -4.86 5.91
N SER A 106 -24.02 -3.60 5.74
CA SER A 106 -23.74 -2.86 4.51
C SER A 106 -22.27 -2.57 4.31
N ILE A 107 -21.53 -2.32 5.41
CA ILE A 107 -20.12 -1.97 5.34
C ILE A 107 -19.29 -3.13 4.81
N ILE A 108 -19.53 -4.34 5.31
CA ILE A 108 -18.70 -5.49 4.96
C ILE A 108 -19.11 -6.08 3.62
N ASN A 109 -20.38 -6.07 3.26
CA ASN A 109 -20.79 -6.42 1.91
C ASN A 109 -20.10 -5.52 0.87
N THR A 110 -20.03 -4.20 1.15
CA THR A 110 -19.29 -3.25 0.30
C THR A 110 -17.78 -3.51 0.31
N VAL A 111 -17.22 -3.97 1.43
CA VAL A 111 -15.77 -4.20 1.57
C VAL A 111 -15.31 -5.47 0.87
N ILE A 112 -16.12 -6.54 0.96
CA ILE A 112 -15.82 -7.84 0.36
C ILE A 112 -16.37 -7.92 -1.08
N GLY A 113 -17.33 -7.05 -1.44
CA GLY A 113 -18.01 -7.09 -2.74
C GLY A 113 -18.97 -8.26 -2.88
N VAL A 114 -19.49 -8.80 -1.78
CA VAL A 114 -20.41 -9.96 -1.77
C VAL A 114 -21.65 -9.62 -0.97
N ASP A 115 -22.82 -9.77 -1.61
CA ASP A 115 -24.11 -9.64 -0.96
C ASP A 115 -24.51 -10.94 -0.26
N GLY A 116 -25.38 -10.80 0.76
CA GLY A 116 -26.02 -11.95 1.40
C GLY A 116 -25.22 -12.65 2.49
N LEU A 117 -24.08 -12.11 2.93
CA LEU A 117 -23.34 -12.66 4.08
C LEU A 117 -24.18 -12.67 5.36
N ASP A 118 -24.16 -13.78 6.10
CA ASP A 118 -24.92 -13.92 7.35
C ASP A 118 -24.18 -13.35 8.57
N TRP A 119 -24.67 -12.20 9.04
CA TRP A 119 -24.17 -11.46 10.20
C TRP A 119 -25.08 -11.54 11.42
N SER A 120 -26.08 -12.38 11.39
CA SER A 120 -27.27 -12.26 12.27
C SER A 120 -27.00 -12.25 13.78
N HIS A 121 -25.84 -12.71 14.27
CA HIS A 121 -25.58 -12.82 15.72
C HIS A 121 -24.13 -12.49 16.13
N GLY A 122 -23.43 -11.65 15.37
CA GLY A 122 -22.01 -11.42 15.59
C GLY A 122 -21.15 -12.61 15.18
N GLY A 123 -19.89 -12.38 14.98
CA GLY A 123 -18.95 -13.42 14.56
C GLY A 123 -17.79 -12.83 13.77
N VAL A 124 -16.96 -13.69 13.26
CA VAL A 124 -15.90 -13.31 12.34
C VAL A 124 -16.34 -13.69 10.94
N ILE A 125 -16.26 -12.73 10.01
CA ILE A 125 -16.36 -13.04 8.59
C ILE A 125 -14.96 -13.06 8.03
N ILE A 126 -14.68 -14.07 7.23
CA ILE A 126 -13.39 -14.25 6.58
C ILE A 126 -13.61 -14.26 5.07
N ALA A 127 -12.89 -13.39 4.37
CA ALA A 127 -12.68 -13.49 2.94
C ALA A 127 -11.27 -14.02 2.69
N LEU A 128 -11.17 -15.09 1.93
CA LEU A 128 -9.94 -15.81 1.64
C LEU A 128 -9.73 -15.86 0.14
N TYR A 129 -8.54 -15.43 -0.31
CA TYR A 129 -8.13 -15.45 -1.70
C TYR A 129 -6.81 -16.21 -1.87
N ASN A 130 -6.74 -17.02 -2.91
CA ASN A 130 -5.56 -17.79 -3.27
C ASN A 130 -5.47 -17.87 -4.80
N GLY A 131 -4.75 -16.93 -5.41
CA GLY A 131 -4.64 -16.81 -6.87
C GLY A 131 -6.00 -16.53 -7.51
N ASP A 132 -6.47 -17.48 -8.31
CA ASP A 132 -7.72 -17.43 -9.07
C ASP A 132 -8.92 -18.05 -8.33
N HIS A 133 -8.76 -18.36 -7.05
CA HIS A 133 -9.80 -18.89 -6.18
C HIS A 133 -10.08 -17.97 -4.99
N GLY A 134 -11.32 -17.99 -4.53
CA GLY A 134 -11.73 -17.26 -3.35
C GLY A 134 -12.86 -17.94 -2.59
N TRP A 135 -12.86 -17.80 -1.28
CA TRP A 135 -13.87 -18.35 -0.39
C TRP A 135 -14.23 -17.34 0.69
N THR A 136 -15.42 -17.46 1.21
CA THR A 136 -15.82 -16.75 2.42
C THR A 136 -16.28 -17.74 3.47
N LEU A 137 -15.99 -17.40 4.74
CA LEU A 137 -16.57 -18.06 5.91
C LEU A 137 -17.41 -17.05 6.64
N ASP A 138 -18.68 -17.35 6.78
CA ASP A 138 -19.63 -16.64 7.63
C ASP A 138 -20.38 -17.63 8.54
N ARG A 139 -21.52 -17.25 9.09
CA ARG A 139 -22.35 -18.15 9.90
C ARG A 139 -22.98 -19.30 9.10
N GLY A 140 -23.25 -19.08 7.84
CA GLY A 140 -23.77 -20.09 6.92
C GLY A 140 -22.75 -21.18 6.59
N GLY A 141 -21.49 -20.94 6.91
CA GLY A 141 -20.38 -21.86 6.62
C GLY A 141 -19.41 -21.32 5.57
N VAL A 142 -18.70 -22.23 4.93
CA VAL A 142 -17.73 -21.88 3.88
C VAL A 142 -18.44 -21.91 2.52
N THR A 143 -18.39 -20.79 1.82
CA THR A 143 -18.91 -20.66 0.44
C THR A 143 -17.83 -20.14 -0.50
N GLU A 144 -17.93 -20.49 -1.78
CA GLU A 144 -17.05 -19.99 -2.82
C GLU A 144 -17.46 -18.56 -3.20
N LEU A 145 -16.47 -17.70 -3.39
CA LEU A 145 -16.70 -16.32 -3.83
C LEU A 145 -17.11 -16.29 -5.30
N PRO A 146 -17.99 -15.35 -5.70
CA PRO A 146 -18.31 -15.14 -7.11
C PRO A 146 -17.04 -14.84 -7.94
N VAL A 147 -17.03 -15.30 -9.19
CA VAL A 147 -15.92 -15.07 -10.12
C VAL A 147 -15.58 -13.58 -10.25
N THR A 148 -16.59 -12.70 -10.22
CA THR A 148 -16.42 -11.24 -10.26
C THR A 148 -15.66 -10.71 -9.04
N ALA A 149 -15.90 -11.24 -7.84
CA ALA A 149 -15.18 -10.85 -6.64
C ALA A 149 -13.72 -11.31 -6.67
N VAL A 150 -13.47 -12.51 -7.22
CA VAL A 150 -12.11 -13.01 -7.41
C VAL A 150 -11.35 -12.19 -8.47
N ALA A 151 -12.00 -11.87 -9.58
CA ALA A 151 -11.42 -11.03 -10.64
C ALA A 151 -11.06 -9.62 -10.10
N GLU A 152 -11.96 -9.00 -9.31
CA GLU A 152 -11.68 -7.70 -8.68
C GLU A 152 -10.49 -7.80 -7.69
N PHE A 153 -10.39 -8.88 -6.92
CA PHE A 153 -9.23 -9.10 -6.08
C PHE A 153 -7.93 -9.20 -6.90
N GLN A 154 -7.93 -9.92 -8.02
CA GLN A 154 -6.77 -10.02 -8.90
C GLN A 154 -6.37 -8.65 -9.47
N GLU A 155 -7.34 -7.82 -9.84
CA GLU A 155 -7.06 -6.43 -10.25
C GLU A 155 -6.50 -5.58 -9.10
N GLN A 156 -7.02 -5.74 -7.88
CA GLN A 156 -6.45 -5.07 -6.70
C GLN A 156 -5.01 -5.52 -6.42
N VAL A 157 -4.68 -6.80 -6.61
CA VAL A 157 -3.31 -7.34 -6.50
C VAL A 157 -2.38 -6.64 -7.49
N LYS A 158 -2.80 -6.45 -8.73
CA LYS A 158 -2.02 -5.76 -9.77
C LYS A 158 -1.81 -4.27 -9.43
N ARG A 159 -2.78 -3.62 -8.80
CA ARG A 159 -2.75 -2.19 -8.41
C ARG A 159 -2.08 -1.94 -7.05
N ASN A 160 -1.86 -2.97 -6.24
CA ASN A 160 -1.28 -2.82 -4.91
C ASN A 160 0.18 -2.38 -4.96
N ILE A 161 0.48 -1.21 -4.37
CA ILE A 161 1.82 -0.60 -4.43
C ILE A 161 2.90 -1.48 -3.78
N ASP A 162 2.60 -2.15 -2.66
CA ASP A 162 3.56 -3.07 -2.04
C ASP A 162 3.86 -4.27 -2.96
N ASN A 163 2.85 -4.78 -3.67
CA ASN A 163 3.04 -5.84 -4.65
C ASN A 163 3.83 -5.35 -5.88
N VAL A 164 3.54 -4.16 -6.37
CA VAL A 164 4.33 -3.52 -7.44
C VAL A 164 5.79 -3.43 -7.03
N LEU A 165 6.10 -2.83 -5.89
CA LEU A 165 7.48 -2.58 -5.44
C LEU A 165 8.25 -3.86 -5.10
N ARG A 166 7.59 -4.90 -4.57
CA ARG A 166 8.24 -6.16 -4.15
C ARG A 166 8.39 -7.16 -5.30
N VAL A 167 7.37 -7.26 -6.14
CA VAL A 167 7.21 -8.36 -7.10
C VAL A 167 7.17 -7.84 -8.54
N ARG A 168 6.20 -6.97 -8.87
CA ARG A 168 5.86 -6.64 -10.25
C ARG A 168 6.90 -5.81 -11.00
N LEU A 169 7.71 -4.99 -10.31
CA LEU A 169 8.82 -4.27 -10.97
C LEU A 169 9.86 -5.18 -11.64
N LYS A 170 9.82 -6.52 -11.39
CA LYS A 170 10.66 -7.52 -12.08
C LYS A 170 10.04 -8.00 -13.38
N GLU A 171 8.75 -7.73 -13.60
CA GLU A 171 8.04 -8.08 -14.83
C GLU A 171 8.56 -7.20 -15.99
N PRO A 172 8.57 -7.70 -17.22
CA PRO A 172 8.92 -6.89 -18.40
C PRO A 172 7.81 -5.90 -18.74
N GLY A 173 8.14 -4.88 -19.52
CA GLY A 173 7.15 -3.95 -20.10
C GLY A 173 6.88 -2.69 -19.29
N TRP A 174 7.56 -2.48 -18.15
CA TRP A 174 7.43 -1.25 -17.39
C TRP A 174 8.10 -0.06 -18.08
N ASN A 175 7.35 1.03 -18.21
CA ASN A 175 7.89 2.34 -18.57
C ASN A 175 8.10 3.17 -17.30
N TYR A 176 9.19 3.95 -17.27
CA TYR A 176 9.58 4.75 -16.11
C TYR A 176 9.76 6.21 -16.55
N ARG A 177 9.19 7.14 -15.81
CA ARG A 177 9.36 8.57 -16.02
C ARG A 177 9.50 9.29 -14.68
N TYR A 178 10.43 10.24 -14.63
CA TYR A 178 10.48 11.22 -13.53
C TYR A 178 9.40 12.28 -13.77
N GLY A 179 8.49 12.44 -12.82
CA GLY A 179 7.34 13.35 -12.91
C GLY A 179 7.60 14.74 -12.32
N GLY A 180 8.84 15.04 -11.92
CA GLY A 180 9.19 16.33 -11.32
C GLY A 180 9.12 16.32 -9.79
N SER A 181 9.54 17.46 -9.20
CA SER A 181 9.38 17.71 -7.76
C SER A 181 8.19 18.63 -7.52
N ASP A 182 7.52 18.44 -6.38
CA ASP A 182 6.32 19.19 -5.99
C ASP A 182 6.21 19.24 -4.47
N THR A 183 5.22 19.97 -3.95
CA THR A 183 4.87 19.97 -2.53
C THR A 183 3.53 19.29 -2.33
N VAL A 184 3.53 18.18 -1.59
CA VAL A 184 2.34 17.39 -1.25
C VAL A 184 2.21 17.33 0.26
N ASP A 185 1.08 17.80 0.80
CA ASP A 185 0.81 17.81 2.24
C ASP A 185 1.97 18.42 3.06
N LEU A 186 2.47 19.57 2.62
CA LEU A 186 3.60 20.35 3.20
C LEU A 186 4.96 19.63 3.16
N LYS A 187 5.10 18.60 2.33
CA LYS A 187 6.35 17.86 2.13
C LYS A 187 6.85 18.06 0.71
N GLU A 188 8.13 18.32 0.56
CA GLU A 188 8.77 18.26 -0.75
C GLU A 188 8.84 16.79 -1.19
N VAL A 189 8.37 16.50 -2.39
CA VAL A 189 8.31 15.16 -2.96
C VAL A 189 8.88 15.13 -4.37
N ASP A 190 9.42 13.98 -4.73
CA ASP A 190 9.73 13.63 -6.12
C ASP A 190 8.63 12.71 -6.65
N TRP A 191 8.02 13.07 -7.78
CA TRP A 191 7.08 12.21 -8.47
C TRP A 191 7.79 11.21 -9.38
N VAL A 192 7.40 9.96 -9.25
CA VAL A 192 7.77 8.89 -10.19
C VAL A 192 6.50 8.39 -10.86
N GLU A 193 6.55 8.28 -12.18
CA GLU A 193 5.48 7.73 -12.99
C GLU A 193 5.92 6.39 -13.57
N LEU A 194 5.06 5.39 -13.41
CA LEU A 194 5.25 4.04 -13.92
C LEU A 194 4.05 3.69 -14.78
N THR A 195 4.27 3.00 -15.89
CA THR A 195 3.18 2.43 -16.70
C THR A 195 3.51 0.96 -16.93
N ASP A 196 2.57 0.07 -16.62
CA ASP A 196 2.72 -1.36 -16.82
C ASP A 196 2.30 -1.76 -18.25
N SER A 197 2.44 -3.05 -18.57
CA SER A 197 2.10 -3.60 -19.91
C SER A 197 0.59 -3.59 -20.21
N GLU A 198 -0.26 -3.38 -19.21
CA GLU A 198 -1.71 -3.24 -19.37
C GLU A 198 -2.16 -1.76 -19.29
N GLU A 199 -1.21 -0.84 -19.52
CA GLU A 199 -1.43 0.62 -19.57
C GLU A 199 -1.93 1.25 -18.27
N ARG A 200 -1.82 0.57 -17.10
CA ARG A 200 -2.09 1.19 -15.81
C ARG A 200 -0.98 2.16 -15.47
N THR A 201 -1.34 3.35 -15.07
CA THR A 201 -0.39 4.37 -14.65
C THR A 201 -0.34 4.46 -13.12
N PHE A 202 0.87 4.43 -12.58
CA PHE A 202 1.16 4.59 -11.16
C PHE A 202 1.99 5.85 -10.97
N ARG A 203 1.46 6.83 -10.24
CA ARG A 203 2.20 8.03 -9.85
C ARG A 203 2.51 7.94 -8.36
N LEU A 204 3.78 7.98 -8.00
CA LEU A 204 4.27 7.82 -6.65
C LEU A 204 4.96 9.10 -6.19
N ALA A 205 4.42 9.77 -5.16
CA ALA A 205 5.06 10.90 -4.49
C ALA A 205 5.97 10.40 -3.37
N VAL A 206 7.27 10.51 -3.56
CA VAL A 206 8.30 10.07 -2.63
C VAL A 206 8.86 11.28 -1.89
N ASP A 207 8.76 11.30 -0.57
CA ASP A 207 9.29 12.36 0.30
C ASP A 207 10.80 12.57 0.10
N HIS A 208 11.20 13.79 -0.13
CA HIS A 208 12.58 14.13 -0.46
C HIS A 208 13.55 13.86 0.70
N SER A 209 13.10 14.02 1.94
CA SER A 209 13.91 13.87 3.14
C SER A 209 13.98 12.43 3.64
N THR A 210 12.83 11.75 3.71
CA THR A 210 12.73 10.40 4.28
C THR A 210 12.82 9.29 3.25
N ARG A 211 12.65 9.60 1.96
CA ARG A 211 12.51 8.65 0.86
C ARG A 211 11.33 7.68 1.01
N LEU A 212 10.38 7.98 1.90
CA LEU A 212 9.17 7.20 2.07
C LEU A 212 8.05 7.68 1.15
N LEU A 213 7.12 6.80 0.83
CA LEU A 213 5.97 7.12 -0.01
C LEU A 213 4.96 7.97 0.78
N VAL A 214 4.58 9.12 0.24
CA VAL A 214 3.56 10.03 0.82
C VAL A 214 2.21 9.76 0.19
N ARG A 215 2.19 9.64 -1.15
CA ARG A 215 0.97 9.48 -1.92
C ARG A 215 1.21 8.56 -3.11
N SER A 216 0.22 7.76 -3.46
CA SER A 216 0.16 7.10 -4.75
C SER A 216 -1.16 7.43 -5.45
N VAL A 217 -1.12 7.51 -6.77
CA VAL A 217 -2.28 7.59 -7.65
C VAL A 217 -2.15 6.45 -8.63
N VAL A 218 -3.13 5.57 -8.66
CA VAL A 218 -3.21 4.50 -9.66
C VAL A 218 -4.36 4.84 -10.58
N THR A 219 -4.05 5.04 -11.86
CA THR A 219 -5.04 5.34 -12.88
C THR A 219 -5.24 4.11 -13.75
N THR A 220 -6.48 3.72 -13.92
CA THR A 220 -6.92 2.66 -14.84
C THR A 220 -7.94 3.22 -15.82
N ASN A 221 -8.05 2.58 -16.99
CA ASN A 221 -9.12 2.88 -17.93
C ASN A 221 -10.26 1.90 -17.67
N ASN A 222 -11.46 2.43 -17.46
CA ASN A 222 -12.66 1.62 -17.35
C ASN A 222 -13.08 1.17 -18.76
N GLU A 223 -13.08 -0.13 -19.01
CA GLU A 223 -13.38 -0.68 -20.35
C GLU A 223 -14.83 -0.45 -20.77
N GLU A 224 -15.77 -0.36 -19.82
CA GLU A 224 -17.20 -0.20 -20.09
C GLU A 224 -17.56 1.27 -20.35
N THR A 225 -17.05 2.19 -19.53
CA THR A 225 -17.41 3.63 -19.62
C THR A 225 -16.41 4.42 -20.44
N HIS A 226 -15.22 3.88 -20.74
CA HIS A 226 -14.07 4.58 -21.34
C HIS A 226 -13.59 5.77 -20.51
N GLU A 227 -13.96 5.83 -19.25
CA GLU A 227 -13.51 6.85 -18.30
C GLU A 227 -12.25 6.40 -17.56
N ARG A 228 -11.54 7.36 -17.02
CA ARG A 228 -10.38 7.10 -16.18
C ARG A 228 -10.84 6.99 -14.73
N ASP A 229 -10.43 5.92 -14.07
CA ASP A 229 -10.62 5.73 -12.64
C ASP A 229 -9.31 5.99 -11.90
N ASP A 230 -9.34 6.92 -10.95
CA ASP A 230 -8.20 7.27 -10.12
C ASP A 230 -8.38 6.77 -8.68
N ASP A 231 -7.51 5.85 -8.28
CA ASP A 231 -7.37 5.38 -6.90
C ASP A 231 -6.20 6.11 -6.22
N VAL A 232 -6.51 7.00 -5.30
CA VAL A 232 -5.51 7.76 -4.55
C VAL A 232 -5.33 7.14 -3.17
N SER A 233 -4.08 6.86 -2.77
CA SER A 233 -3.74 6.46 -1.40
C SER A 233 -2.75 7.45 -0.79
N ILE A 234 -3.02 7.85 0.46
CA ILE A 234 -2.17 8.73 1.27
C ILE A 234 -1.64 7.92 2.44
N TYR A 235 -0.32 7.95 2.64
CA TYR A 235 0.40 7.13 3.61
C TYR A 235 0.98 8.01 4.70
N THR A 236 0.60 7.76 5.95
CA THR A 236 1.05 8.55 7.10
C THR A 236 1.41 7.66 8.29
N ASN A 237 1.99 8.27 9.33
CA ASN A 237 2.34 7.62 10.58
C ASN A 237 3.23 6.38 10.38
N TYR A 238 4.35 6.56 9.68
CA TYR A 238 5.31 5.46 9.46
C TYR A 238 5.96 5.02 10.76
N GLN A 239 5.98 3.70 11.00
CA GLN A 239 6.67 3.07 12.11
C GLN A 239 7.50 1.89 11.62
N LEU A 240 8.63 1.65 12.25
CA LEU A 240 9.41 0.46 11.99
C LEU A 240 8.73 -0.75 12.63
N LYS A 241 8.37 -1.72 11.80
CA LYS A 241 7.80 -3.00 12.20
C LYS A 241 8.72 -4.10 11.68
N ASP A 242 9.30 -4.86 12.60
CA ASP A 242 10.40 -5.78 12.27
C ASP A 242 11.52 -5.04 11.51
N THR A 243 11.67 -5.30 10.24
CA THR A 243 12.66 -4.63 9.37
C THR A 243 12.04 -3.68 8.35
N VAL A 244 10.71 -3.42 8.44
CA VAL A 244 9.94 -2.71 7.42
C VAL A 244 9.35 -1.41 7.96
N TRP A 245 9.72 -0.27 7.39
CA TRP A 245 9.00 0.99 7.64
C TRP A 245 7.59 0.91 7.03
N THR A 246 6.60 0.86 7.90
CA THR A 246 5.20 0.57 7.57
C THR A 246 4.33 1.77 7.89
N PRO A 247 3.48 2.26 6.94
CA PRO A 247 2.50 3.30 7.25
C PRO A 247 1.40 2.72 8.12
N MET A 248 1.22 3.27 9.31
CA MET A 248 0.19 2.83 10.26
C MET A 248 -1.16 3.49 10.00
N GLN A 249 -1.22 4.42 9.05
CA GLN A 249 -2.47 5.00 8.58
C GLN A 249 -2.44 5.14 7.07
N ILE A 250 -3.49 4.65 6.41
CA ILE A 250 -3.69 4.76 4.96
C ILE A 250 -5.07 5.31 4.70
N THR A 251 -5.14 6.40 3.95
CA THR A 251 -6.40 6.99 3.47
C THR A 251 -6.55 6.67 2.00
N ARG A 252 -7.74 6.21 1.58
CA ARG A 252 -8.04 5.89 0.18
C ARG A 252 -9.18 6.73 -0.34
N ASP A 253 -8.96 7.36 -1.48
CA ASP A 253 -9.96 8.09 -2.23
C ASP A 253 -10.12 7.40 -3.61
N HIS A 254 -11.35 7.31 -4.10
CA HIS A 254 -11.68 6.81 -5.43
C HIS A 254 -12.40 7.92 -6.19
N ASN A 255 -11.88 8.32 -7.34
CA ASN A 255 -12.40 9.42 -8.17
C ASN A 255 -12.68 10.70 -7.36
N GLY A 256 -11.71 11.09 -6.49
CA GLY A 256 -11.78 12.28 -5.66
C GLY A 256 -12.72 12.18 -4.45
N ARG A 257 -13.33 11.03 -4.21
CA ARG A 257 -14.19 10.79 -3.03
C ARG A 257 -13.52 9.87 -2.04
N ARG A 258 -13.61 10.19 -0.74
CA ARG A 258 -13.11 9.33 0.33
C ARG A 258 -13.85 8.00 0.32
N ALA A 259 -13.10 6.91 0.13
CA ALA A 259 -13.63 5.55 0.10
C ALA A 259 -13.38 4.80 1.41
N ALA A 260 -12.18 4.90 1.97
CA ALA A 260 -11.82 4.22 3.20
C ALA A 260 -10.66 4.90 3.92
N GLN A 261 -10.56 4.64 5.22
CA GLN A 261 -9.38 4.99 6.01
C GLN A 261 -9.03 3.81 6.92
N PHE A 262 -7.76 3.42 6.87
CA PHE A 262 -7.23 2.30 7.65
C PHE A 262 -6.35 2.85 8.76
N PHE A 263 -6.58 2.39 9.97
CA PHE A 263 -5.77 2.65 11.15
C PHE A 263 -5.24 1.32 11.64
N TYR A 264 -3.94 1.09 11.49
CA TYR A 264 -3.29 -0.12 11.95
C TYR A 264 -2.81 0.04 13.40
N ASP A 265 -3.17 -0.91 14.24
CA ASP A 265 -2.72 -0.99 15.63
C ASP A 265 -1.37 -1.70 15.71
N SER A 266 -1.23 -2.77 14.90
CA SER A 266 0.00 -3.54 14.81
C SER A 266 0.16 -4.15 13.42
N CYS A 267 1.42 -4.32 13.01
CA CYS A 267 1.82 -5.12 11.84
C CYS A 267 3.05 -5.94 12.20
N GLY A 268 3.16 -7.14 11.61
CA GLY A 268 4.33 -8.01 11.65
C GLY A 268 4.58 -8.63 10.28
N PHE A 269 5.82 -9.02 10.03
CA PHE A 269 6.24 -9.58 8.76
C PHE A 269 6.87 -10.96 8.92
N ASN A 270 6.66 -11.81 7.91
CA ASN A 270 7.12 -13.19 7.84
C ASN A 270 6.76 -14.04 9.10
N PRO A 271 5.48 -14.05 9.53
CA PRO A 271 5.05 -14.86 10.67
C PRO A 271 5.09 -16.35 10.40
N HIS A 272 5.48 -16.78 9.19
CA HIS A 272 5.56 -18.17 8.75
C HIS A 272 4.22 -18.90 8.88
N PHE A 273 3.23 -18.42 8.12
CA PHE A 273 1.91 -19.05 8.09
C PHE A 273 1.99 -20.54 7.68
N PRO A 274 1.14 -21.41 8.28
CA PRO A 274 1.00 -22.79 7.83
C PRO A 274 0.77 -22.89 6.32
N GLY A 275 1.19 -24.01 5.72
CA GLY A 275 1.11 -24.20 4.27
C GLY A 275 -0.30 -24.04 3.72
N ASP A 276 -1.31 -24.50 4.48
CA ASP A 276 -2.73 -24.47 4.13
C ASP A 276 -3.49 -23.22 4.64
N PHE A 277 -2.79 -22.24 5.22
CA PHE A 277 -3.42 -21.06 5.84
C PHE A 277 -4.31 -20.26 4.87
N PHE A 278 -3.93 -20.23 3.60
CA PHE A 278 -4.68 -19.56 2.53
C PHE A 278 -5.51 -20.53 1.68
N ASP A 279 -5.74 -21.76 2.14
CA ASP A 279 -6.56 -22.74 1.43
C ASP A 279 -7.96 -22.87 2.08
N LYS A 280 -8.95 -23.29 1.31
CA LYS A 280 -10.32 -23.55 1.77
C LYS A 280 -10.35 -24.44 3.02
N SER A 281 -9.47 -25.43 3.09
CA SER A 281 -9.37 -26.37 4.22
C SER A 281 -9.12 -25.67 5.56
N SER A 282 -8.44 -24.53 5.57
CA SER A 282 -8.22 -23.73 6.79
C SER A 282 -9.50 -23.13 7.34
N LEU A 283 -10.45 -22.76 6.48
CA LEU A 283 -11.77 -22.26 6.86
C LEU A 283 -12.66 -23.41 7.37
N GLU A 284 -12.61 -24.57 6.71
CA GLU A 284 -13.35 -25.77 7.10
C GLU A 284 -12.92 -26.28 8.48
N LYS A 285 -11.61 -26.30 8.78
CA LYS A 285 -11.07 -26.61 10.12
C LYS A 285 -11.59 -25.65 11.18
N LYS A 286 -11.58 -24.32 10.90
CA LYS A 286 -12.08 -23.30 11.83
C LYS A 286 -13.57 -23.49 12.14
N THR A 287 -14.36 -23.89 11.15
CA THR A 287 -15.79 -24.21 11.32
C THR A 287 -16.00 -25.43 12.22
N ALA A 288 -15.24 -26.51 11.98
CA ALA A 288 -15.32 -27.72 12.77
C ALA A 288 -14.95 -27.48 14.25
N GLU A 289 -13.89 -26.69 14.51
CA GLU A 289 -13.49 -26.33 15.87
C GLU A 289 -14.55 -25.50 16.60
N ALA A 290 -15.20 -24.56 15.90
CA ALA A 290 -16.29 -23.76 16.46
C ALA A 290 -17.50 -24.64 16.85
N GLY A 291 -17.87 -25.60 16.00
CA GLY A 291 -18.92 -26.59 16.27
C GLY A 291 -18.62 -27.49 17.47
N ALA A 292 -17.36 -27.95 17.57
CA ALA A 292 -16.94 -28.80 18.68
C ALA A 292 -16.96 -28.07 20.05
N LYS A 293 -16.60 -26.78 20.07
CA LYS A 293 -16.67 -25.94 21.27
C LYS A 293 -18.12 -25.71 21.74
N LYS A 294 -19.03 -25.48 20.80
CA LYS A 294 -20.47 -25.29 21.09
C LYS A 294 -21.05 -26.56 21.74
N ASN A 295 -20.82 -27.74 21.18
CA ASN A 295 -21.29 -29.01 21.71
C ASN A 295 -20.74 -29.36 23.10
N LYS A 296 -19.58 -28.82 23.46
CA LYS A 296 -18.98 -28.99 24.81
C LYS A 296 -19.66 -28.12 25.85
N ASN A 297 -20.03 -26.88 25.48
CA ASN A 297 -20.71 -25.94 26.36
C ASN A 297 -22.19 -26.30 26.60
N ASP A 298 -22.86 -26.94 25.63
CA ASP A 298 -24.25 -27.38 25.75
C ASP A 298 -24.38 -28.68 26.60
N LYS A 299 -23.27 -29.31 26.97
CA LYS A 299 -23.24 -30.55 27.81
C LYS A 299 -22.84 -30.31 29.26
N ASN A 300 -22.47 -29.10 29.63
CA ASN A 300 -22.18 -28.66 31.00
C ASN A 300 -23.31 -27.73 31.51
#